data_1fb062a27b5df323dd23325cf8f29077
#
_entry.id   1fb062a27b5df323dd23325cf8f29077
#
_cell.length_a   1.000
_cell.length_b   1.000
_cell.length_c   1.000
_cell.angle_alpha   90.00
_cell.angle_beta   90.00
_cell.angle_gamma   90.00
#
_symmetry.space_group_name_H-M   'P 1'
#
loop_
_entity.id
_entity.type
_entity.pdbx_description
1 polymer ?
#
loop_
_entity_poly.entity_id
_entity_poly.type
_entity_poly.pdbx_seq_one_letter_code
_entity_poly.pdbx_strand_id
1 'polypeptide(L)'
;MSKRQRQWPSWGGPQAAQQHYLIEPRYLAGGGDLRHVTEYLRASGWTDNTPRSSAALVFDSPDKTVRVAYQPPGGWQVHGAAQGQQPAWQVTLSAQAPVEIVAGLTDALTKARSAHAPNVWAPLSERGWSTDTGQEHTAVSPNRDAFVQYVTTGPQHWWIGARNEHGPVWNLQATSTTPLYLLQGLTEVLADPDPVMRPRGHVPPSNRIRTTSVSVLPDQLRAWQQARITAARAATWGRNWVASRTRTPAPARVARSR
;
A
#
# COMPACT_ATOMS: atom_id res chain seq x y z
N MET A 1 -42.66 35.83 -27.45
CA MET A 1 -42.13 34.47 -27.26
C MET A 1 -40.70 34.58 -26.76
N SER A 2 -40.49 34.38 -25.45
CA SER A 2 -39.17 34.52 -24.82
C SER A 2 -38.39 33.21 -24.95
N LYS A 3 -37.23 33.27 -25.61
CA LYS A 3 -36.28 32.17 -25.64
C LYS A 3 -35.66 31.97 -24.27
N ARG A 4 -36.05 30.92 -23.54
CA ARG A 4 -35.33 30.42 -22.36
C ARG A 4 -33.92 30.04 -22.81
N GLN A 5 -32.93 30.91 -22.54
CA GLN A 5 -31.54 30.54 -22.53
C GLN A 5 -31.36 29.42 -21.49
N ARG A 6 -31.11 28.19 -21.98
CA ARG A 6 -30.62 27.12 -21.13
C ARG A 6 -29.22 27.56 -20.67
N GLN A 7 -29.12 28.02 -19.41
CA GLN A 7 -27.86 28.15 -18.75
C GLN A 7 -27.25 26.73 -18.63
N TRP A 8 -26.26 26.47 -19.44
CA TRP A 8 -25.38 25.33 -19.19
C TRP A 8 -24.69 25.58 -17.85
N PRO A 9 -24.64 24.60 -16.92
CA PRO A 9 -23.82 24.76 -15.73
C PRO A 9 -22.42 25.11 -16.20
N SER A 10 -21.88 26.23 -15.76
CA SER A 10 -20.51 26.61 -16.04
C SER A 10 -19.56 25.55 -15.47
N TRP A 11 -19.10 24.70 -16.33
CA TRP A 11 -18.03 23.75 -16.04
C TRP A 11 -16.75 24.58 -15.89
N GLY A 12 -16.36 24.93 -14.66
CA GLY A 12 -15.11 25.61 -14.39
C GLY A 12 -15.16 26.86 -13.53
N GLY A 13 -16.07 26.95 -12.56
CA GLY A 13 -15.85 27.88 -11.45
C GLY A 13 -14.54 27.52 -10.74
N PRO A 14 -13.73 28.51 -10.29
CA PRO A 14 -12.50 28.20 -9.54
C PRO A 14 -12.87 27.34 -8.35
N GLN A 15 -12.44 26.09 -8.35
CA GLN A 15 -12.64 25.19 -7.21
C GLN A 15 -11.84 25.76 -6.05
N ALA A 16 -12.51 26.08 -4.96
CA ALA A 16 -11.85 26.62 -3.78
C ALA A 16 -10.78 25.66 -3.27
N ALA A 17 -9.60 26.19 -2.97
CA ALA A 17 -8.54 25.42 -2.37
C ALA A 17 -9.01 24.83 -1.03
N GLN A 18 -8.73 23.56 -0.83
CA GLN A 18 -9.08 22.82 0.38
C GLN A 18 -7.89 22.81 1.34
N GLN A 19 -8.16 23.06 2.62
CA GLN A 19 -7.14 22.98 3.64
C GLN A 19 -6.79 21.53 3.94
N HIS A 20 -5.51 21.21 3.80
CA HIS A 20 -4.91 19.94 4.15
C HIS A 20 -3.75 20.16 5.13
N TYR A 21 -3.28 19.09 5.73
CA TYR A 21 -2.15 19.10 6.62
C TYR A 21 -1.13 18.06 6.15
N LEU A 22 0.11 18.47 6.06
CA LEU A 22 1.26 17.56 5.95
C LEU A 22 1.59 17.09 7.37
N ILE A 23 1.66 15.78 7.57
CA ILE A 23 1.84 15.15 8.89
C ILE A 23 3.14 14.36 8.90
N GLU A 24 3.94 14.61 9.91
CA GLU A 24 5.18 13.90 10.25
C GLU A 24 5.14 13.45 11.72
N PRO A 25 5.65 12.25 12.03
CA PRO A 25 6.08 11.20 11.10
C PRO A 25 4.87 10.48 10.47
N ARG A 26 5.07 9.93 9.25
CA ARG A 26 3.97 9.30 8.48
C ARG A 26 3.30 8.14 9.20
N TYR A 27 4.02 7.37 10.01
CA TYR A 27 3.46 6.24 10.75
C TYR A 27 2.49 6.65 11.88
N LEU A 28 2.36 7.94 12.17
CA LEU A 28 1.35 8.46 13.10
C LEU A 28 0.21 9.23 12.39
N ALA A 29 0.17 9.21 11.07
CA ALA A 29 -0.76 10.05 10.29
C ALA A 29 -2.18 9.48 10.18
N GLY A 30 -2.48 8.32 10.80
CA GLY A 30 -3.79 7.68 10.72
C GLY A 30 -4.11 7.05 9.36
N GLY A 31 -5.25 6.38 9.24
CA GLY A 31 -5.61 5.51 8.12
C GLY A 31 -5.49 6.14 6.74
N GLY A 32 -6.18 7.24 6.47
CA GLY A 32 -6.15 7.91 5.16
C GLY A 32 -7.21 7.40 4.17
N ASP A 33 -7.08 7.79 2.90
CA ASP A 33 -8.03 7.45 1.85
C ASP A 33 -7.73 6.05 1.25
N LEU A 34 -8.64 5.12 1.43
CA LEU A 34 -8.49 3.74 0.94
C LEU A 34 -8.28 3.66 -0.59
N ARG A 35 -8.72 4.68 -1.35
CA ARG A 35 -8.50 4.76 -2.80
C ARG A 35 -7.02 4.79 -3.17
N HIS A 36 -6.16 5.23 -2.26
CA HIS A 36 -4.71 5.18 -2.45
C HIS A 36 -4.20 3.76 -2.76
N VAL A 37 -4.78 2.75 -2.13
CA VAL A 37 -4.48 1.33 -2.36
C VAL A 37 -5.38 0.75 -3.46
N THR A 38 -6.70 0.95 -3.37
CA THR A 38 -7.67 0.26 -4.22
C THR A 38 -7.59 0.66 -5.69
N GLU A 39 -7.41 1.95 -5.99
CA GLU A 39 -7.25 2.43 -7.37
C GLU A 39 -5.92 1.95 -7.98
N TYR A 40 -4.87 1.85 -7.17
CA TYR A 40 -3.60 1.31 -7.63
C TYR A 40 -3.70 -0.18 -7.97
N LEU A 41 -4.36 -0.99 -7.13
CA LEU A 41 -4.60 -2.41 -7.41
C LEU A 41 -5.42 -2.59 -8.70
N ARG A 42 -6.51 -1.83 -8.88
CA ARG A 42 -7.30 -1.83 -10.12
C ARG A 42 -6.44 -1.47 -11.34
N ALA A 43 -5.63 -0.42 -11.24
CA ALA A 43 -4.74 0.02 -12.31
C ALA A 43 -3.65 -1.02 -12.63
N SER A 44 -3.28 -1.84 -11.66
CA SER A 44 -2.31 -2.94 -11.79
C SER A 44 -2.94 -4.24 -12.32
N GLY A 45 -4.24 -4.22 -12.68
CA GLY A 45 -4.94 -5.38 -13.26
C GLY A 45 -5.54 -6.36 -12.25
N TRP A 46 -5.65 -5.96 -10.97
CA TRP A 46 -6.31 -6.78 -9.95
C TRP A 46 -7.83 -6.76 -10.16
N THR A 47 -8.46 -7.90 -9.91
CA THR A 47 -9.93 -8.05 -10.02
C THR A 47 -10.59 -7.56 -8.74
N ASP A 48 -11.53 -6.63 -8.87
CA ASP A 48 -12.37 -6.18 -7.78
C ASP A 48 -13.52 -7.16 -7.57
N ASN A 49 -13.47 -7.91 -6.49
CA ASN A 49 -14.49 -8.87 -6.05
C ASN A 49 -15.27 -8.37 -4.83
N THR A 50 -15.31 -7.05 -4.64
CA THR A 50 -16.04 -6.42 -3.54
C THR A 50 -17.53 -6.74 -3.61
N PRO A 51 -18.15 -7.32 -2.56
CA PRO A 51 -19.58 -7.55 -2.54
C PRO A 51 -20.36 -6.23 -2.54
N ARG A 52 -21.38 -6.11 -3.40
CA ARG A 52 -22.15 -4.87 -3.59
C ARG A 52 -22.85 -4.34 -2.33
N SER A 53 -23.18 -5.21 -1.40
CA SER A 53 -23.90 -4.91 -0.15
C SER A 53 -22.98 -4.80 1.07
N SER A 54 -21.67 -4.80 0.90
CA SER A 54 -20.69 -4.83 1.99
C SER A 54 -19.86 -3.56 2.03
N ALA A 55 -19.50 -3.12 3.24
CA ALA A 55 -18.47 -2.11 3.44
C ALA A 55 -17.04 -2.69 3.26
N ALA A 56 -16.91 -4.01 3.11
CA ALA A 56 -15.65 -4.66 2.83
C ALA A 56 -15.20 -4.39 1.39
N LEU A 57 -13.87 -4.37 1.18
CA LEU A 57 -13.23 -4.29 -0.13
C LEU A 57 -12.45 -5.58 -0.34
N VAL A 58 -12.53 -6.17 -1.53
CA VAL A 58 -11.84 -7.43 -1.84
C VAL A 58 -11.23 -7.37 -3.24
N PHE A 59 -9.93 -7.59 -3.34
CA PHE A 59 -9.18 -7.61 -4.59
C PHE A 59 -8.38 -8.89 -4.72
N ASP A 60 -8.47 -9.55 -5.86
CA ASP A 60 -7.66 -10.72 -6.19
C ASP A 60 -6.62 -10.37 -7.27
N SER A 61 -5.40 -10.88 -7.09
CA SER A 61 -4.33 -10.75 -8.08
C SER A 61 -4.73 -11.39 -9.42
N PRO A 62 -4.13 -10.97 -10.56
CA PRO A 62 -4.44 -11.52 -11.87
C PRO A 62 -4.31 -13.04 -11.96
N ASP A 63 -3.37 -13.62 -11.23
CA ASP A 63 -3.13 -15.06 -11.12
C ASP A 63 -3.93 -15.74 -10.00
N LYS A 64 -4.75 -14.97 -9.25
CA LYS A 64 -5.59 -15.42 -8.13
C LYS A 64 -4.82 -16.05 -6.96
N THR A 65 -3.53 -15.77 -6.86
CA THR A 65 -2.68 -16.34 -5.82
C THR A 65 -2.59 -15.47 -4.57
N VAL A 66 -2.93 -14.18 -4.71
CA VAL A 66 -2.95 -13.22 -3.60
C VAL A 66 -4.29 -12.51 -3.54
N ARG A 67 -4.80 -12.36 -2.33
CA ARG A 67 -6.00 -11.57 -2.02
C ARG A 67 -5.65 -10.44 -1.07
N VAL A 68 -6.11 -9.24 -1.40
CA VAL A 68 -6.08 -8.06 -0.53
C VAL A 68 -7.51 -7.71 -0.15
N ALA A 69 -7.79 -7.64 1.13
CA ALA A 69 -9.11 -7.29 1.64
C ALA A 69 -9.00 -6.17 2.70
N TYR A 70 -10.03 -5.35 2.79
CA TYR A 70 -10.24 -4.41 3.88
C TYR A 70 -11.64 -4.61 4.45
N GLN A 71 -11.76 -4.75 5.75
CA GLN A 71 -13.04 -4.94 6.44
C GLN A 71 -13.13 -4.04 7.66
N PRO A 72 -14.00 -3.02 7.67
CA PRO A 72 -14.23 -2.22 8.86
C PRO A 72 -14.91 -3.06 9.97
N PRO A 73 -14.57 -2.85 11.24
CA PRO A 73 -13.49 -2.03 11.78
C PRO A 73 -12.13 -2.74 11.84
N GLY A 74 -12.04 -4.02 11.41
CA GLY A 74 -10.86 -4.87 11.59
C GLY A 74 -9.62 -4.40 10.84
N GLY A 75 -9.77 -3.80 9.64
CA GLY A 75 -8.66 -3.29 8.86
C GLY A 75 -8.31 -4.14 7.64
N TRP A 76 -7.03 -4.20 7.30
CA TRP A 76 -6.50 -4.84 6.10
C TRP A 76 -6.09 -6.28 6.37
N GLN A 77 -6.32 -7.13 5.39
CA GLN A 77 -5.86 -8.52 5.34
C GLN A 77 -5.27 -8.80 3.96
N VAL A 78 -4.08 -9.37 3.94
CA VAL A 78 -3.42 -9.81 2.72
C VAL A 78 -3.07 -11.28 2.87
N HIS A 79 -3.56 -12.10 1.96
CA HIS A 79 -3.34 -13.55 1.96
C HIS A 79 -2.66 -13.97 0.67
N GLY A 80 -1.58 -14.74 0.79
CA GLY A 80 -0.97 -15.46 -0.32
C GLY A 80 -1.22 -16.96 -0.21
N ALA A 81 -1.72 -17.57 -1.27
CA ALA A 81 -1.89 -19.01 -1.35
C ALA A 81 -0.53 -19.73 -1.44
N ALA A 82 -0.46 -20.96 -0.97
CA ALA A 82 0.72 -21.79 -1.16
C ALA A 82 1.00 -22.01 -2.65
N GLN A 83 2.28 -21.90 -3.05
CA GLN A 83 2.71 -22.07 -4.45
C GLN A 83 4.01 -22.86 -4.51
N GLY A 84 3.97 -24.07 -5.06
CA GLY A 84 5.14 -24.93 -5.11
C GLY A 84 5.74 -25.16 -3.71
N GLN A 85 6.97 -24.73 -3.49
CA GLN A 85 7.63 -24.81 -2.18
C GLN A 85 7.35 -23.63 -1.26
N GLN A 86 6.69 -22.58 -1.76
CA GLN A 86 6.33 -21.43 -0.95
C GLN A 86 5.06 -21.75 -0.14
N PRO A 87 5.10 -21.76 1.19
CA PRO A 87 3.92 -21.96 2.01
C PRO A 87 2.97 -20.76 1.90
N ALA A 88 1.72 -20.99 2.28
CA ALA A 88 0.77 -19.89 2.43
C ALA A 88 1.24 -18.90 3.49
N TRP A 89 0.87 -17.63 3.31
CA TRP A 89 1.23 -16.56 4.22
C TRP A 89 0.08 -15.58 4.40
N GLN A 90 0.13 -14.84 5.49
CA GLN A 90 -0.88 -13.85 5.83
C GLN A 90 -0.24 -12.63 6.46
N VAL A 91 -0.80 -11.46 6.14
CA VAL A 91 -0.51 -10.18 6.79
C VAL A 91 -1.84 -9.55 7.20
N THR A 92 -1.93 -9.09 8.44
CA THR A 92 -3.08 -8.33 8.97
C THR A 92 -2.60 -6.97 9.47
N LEU A 93 -3.34 -5.91 9.16
CA LEU A 93 -3.07 -4.56 9.65
C LEU A 93 -4.36 -3.95 10.18
N SER A 94 -4.28 -3.25 11.31
CA SER A 94 -5.43 -2.52 11.84
C SER A 94 -5.88 -1.38 10.91
N ALA A 95 -7.14 -0.98 11.01
CA ALA A 95 -7.75 0.04 10.15
C ALA A 95 -7.09 1.42 10.25
N GLN A 96 -6.43 1.72 11.36
CA GLN A 96 -5.69 2.96 11.60
C GLN A 96 -4.29 2.98 10.97
N ALA A 97 -3.82 1.86 10.41
CA ALA A 97 -2.54 1.84 9.70
C ALA A 97 -2.59 2.84 8.52
N PRO A 98 -1.62 3.75 8.39
CA PRO A 98 -1.59 4.69 7.28
C PRO A 98 -1.63 3.97 5.93
N VAL A 99 -2.52 4.40 5.03
CA VAL A 99 -2.70 3.75 3.72
C VAL A 99 -1.42 3.75 2.88
N GLU A 100 -0.51 4.68 3.13
CA GLU A 100 0.80 4.74 2.49
C GLU A 100 1.66 3.53 2.91
N ILE A 101 1.60 3.12 4.17
CA ILE A 101 2.30 1.93 4.68
C ILE A 101 1.68 0.66 4.09
N VAL A 102 0.35 0.60 4.04
CA VAL A 102 -0.36 -0.48 3.34
C VAL A 102 0.04 -0.51 1.86
N ALA A 103 0.16 0.66 1.22
CA ALA A 103 0.61 0.78 -0.16
C ALA A 103 2.03 0.25 -0.35
N GLY A 104 2.96 0.49 0.58
CA GLY A 104 4.31 -0.10 0.51
C GLY A 104 4.28 -1.61 0.35
N LEU A 105 3.43 -2.30 1.12
CA LEU A 105 3.22 -3.74 1.01
C LEU A 105 2.55 -4.13 -0.32
N THR A 106 1.45 -3.47 -0.68
CA THR A 106 0.65 -3.85 -1.86
C THR A 106 1.33 -3.48 -3.18
N ASP A 107 2.09 -2.40 -3.23
CA ASP A 107 2.88 -2.02 -4.40
C ASP A 107 4.00 -3.04 -4.66
N ALA A 108 4.61 -3.58 -3.60
CA ALA A 108 5.61 -4.64 -3.73
C ALA A 108 5.05 -5.92 -4.37
N LEU A 109 3.73 -6.20 -4.23
CA LEU A 109 3.06 -7.30 -4.94
C LEU A 109 3.00 -7.09 -6.46
N THR A 110 3.02 -5.85 -6.90
CA THR A 110 2.82 -5.49 -8.32
C THR A 110 4.12 -5.10 -9.03
N LYS A 111 5.15 -4.70 -8.30
CA LYS A 111 6.46 -4.33 -8.84
C LYS A 111 7.26 -5.56 -9.30
N ALA A 112 8.16 -5.35 -10.26
CA ALA A 112 9.18 -6.34 -10.59
C ALA A 112 10.07 -6.58 -9.37
N ARG A 113 10.40 -7.86 -9.12
CA ARG A 113 11.30 -8.22 -8.02
C ARG A 113 12.72 -7.74 -8.33
N SER A 114 13.39 -7.22 -7.31
CA SER A 114 14.83 -6.93 -7.38
C SER A 114 15.63 -8.22 -7.61
N ALA A 115 16.76 -8.11 -8.33
CA ALA A 115 17.72 -9.19 -8.43
C ALA A 115 18.51 -9.43 -7.12
N HIS A 116 18.49 -8.45 -6.20
CA HIS A 116 19.14 -8.55 -4.90
C HIS A 116 18.22 -9.23 -3.88
N ALA A 117 18.83 -9.95 -2.96
CA ALA A 117 18.10 -10.53 -1.83
C ALA A 117 17.41 -9.44 -1.01
N PRO A 118 16.12 -9.61 -0.65
CA PRO A 118 15.40 -8.60 0.12
C PRO A 118 15.99 -8.49 1.53
N ASN A 119 16.11 -7.24 2.00
CA ASN A 119 16.57 -6.92 3.35
C ASN A 119 15.58 -5.98 4.03
N VAL A 120 14.82 -6.50 4.97
CA VAL A 120 13.77 -5.75 5.71
C VAL A 120 14.35 -4.64 6.57
N TRP A 121 15.60 -4.81 7.04
CA TRP A 121 16.25 -3.91 7.99
C TRP A 121 17.01 -2.75 7.33
N ALA A 122 17.47 -2.93 6.10
CA ALA A 122 18.28 -1.93 5.38
C ALA A 122 17.57 -0.57 5.26
N PRO A 123 16.30 -0.47 4.83
CA PRO A 123 15.61 0.82 4.73
C PRO A 123 15.48 1.54 6.07
N LEU A 124 15.36 0.78 7.17
CA LEU A 124 15.24 1.30 8.52
C LEU A 124 16.59 1.88 9.01
N SER A 125 17.66 1.09 8.91
CA SER A 125 19.00 1.51 9.34
C SER A 125 19.52 2.72 8.54
N GLU A 126 19.27 2.75 7.22
CA GLU A 126 19.61 3.88 6.35
C GLU A 126 18.90 5.20 6.75
N ARG A 127 17.77 5.09 7.44
CA ARG A 127 16.98 6.23 7.94
C ARG A 127 17.16 6.47 9.45
N GLY A 128 18.21 5.92 10.04
CA GLY A 128 18.60 6.18 11.42
C GLY A 128 17.78 5.47 12.50
N TRP A 129 17.04 4.40 12.12
CA TRP A 129 16.39 3.55 13.12
C TRP A 129 17.46 2.74 13.88
N SER A 130 17.26 2.59 15.17
CA SER A 130 18.10 1.69 15.98
C SER A 130 17.72 0.25 15.68
N THR A 131 18.67 -0.54 15.19
CA THR A 131 18.43 -1.94 14.77
C THR A 131 19.26 -2.90 15.61
N ASP A 132 18.63 -3.97 16.11
CA ASP A 132 19.29 -5.17 16.65
C ASP A 132 18.85 -6.38 15.84
N THR A 133 19.67 -6.76 14.89
CA THR A 133 19.41 -7.93 14.01
C THR A 133 20.05 -9.22 14.53
N GLY A 134 20.82 -9.14 15.60
CA GLY A 134 21.55 -10.28 16.17
C GLY A 134 20.77 -11.06 17.22
N GLN A 135 20.24 -10.36 18.24
CA GLN A 135 19.58 -11.00 19.38
C GLN A 135 18.06 -10.79 19.36
N GLU A 136 17.64 -9.54 19.29
CA GLU A 136 16.21 -9.20 19.44
C GLU A 136 15.47 -9.16 18.12
N HIS A 137 16.18 -9.11 16.99
CA HIS A 137 15.58 -8.95 15.66
C HIS A 137 14.56 -7.78 15.64
N THR A 138 14.98 -6.62 16.11
CA THR A 138 14.13 -5.45 16.28
C THR A 138 14.71 -4.23 15.56
N ALA A 139 13.83 -3.31 15.19
CA ALA A 139 14.18 -1.95 14.82
C ALA A 139 13.21 -0.97 15.47
N VAL A 140 13.72 0.15 15.96
CA VAL A 140 12.94 1.19 16.63
C VAL A 140 13.24 2.53 15.98
N SER A 141 12.18 3.30 15.70
CA SER A 141 12.31 4.64 15.12
C SER A 141 13.08 5.61 16.03
N PRO A 142 13.72 6.66 15.46
CA PRO A 142 14.50 7.61 16.25
C PRO A 142 13.73 8.26 17.43
N ASN A 143 12.44 8.50 17.27
CA ASN A 143 11.56 9.04 18.30
C ASN A 143 10.89 7.96 19.17
N ARG A 144 11.18 6.69 18.93
CA ARG A 144 10.62 5.51 19.63
C ARG A 144 9.12 5.33 19.53
N ASP A 145 8.48 5.92 18.52
CA ASP A 145 7.03 5.84 18.32
C ASP A 145 6.63 4.72 17.35
N ALA A 146 7.58 4.13 16.63
CA ALA A 146 7.33 2.97 15.75
C ALA A 146 8.40 1.90 15.92
N PHE A 147 8.01 0.65 15.63
CA PHE A 147 8.88 -0.51 15.77
C PHE A 147 8.62 -1.54 14.68
N VAL A 148 9.64 -2.33 14.39
CA VAL A 148 9.59 -3.56 13.58
C VAL A 148 10.26 -4.64 14.40
N GLN A 149 9.62 -5.79 14.57
CA GLN A 149 10.15 -6.92 15.31
C GLN A 149 9.85 -8.24 14.59
N TYR A 150 10.84 -9.12 14.54
CA TYR A 150 10.64 -10.51 14.22
C TYR A 150 10.65 -11.33 15.50
N VAL A 151 9.48 -11.79 15.90
CA VAL A 151 9.28 -12.56 17.15
C VAL A 151 9.71 -14.00 16.94
N THR A 152 10.69 -14.46 17.70
CA THR A 152 11.25 -15.81 17.62
C THR A 152 10.78 -16.74 18.72
N THR A 153 10.17 -16.20 19.79
CA THR A 153 9.61 -16.96 20.90
C THR A 153 8.18 -17.41 20.58
N GLY A 154 7.93 -18.71 20.63
CA GLY A 154 6.64 -19.28 20.22
C GLY A 154 6.47 -19.34 18.71
N PRO A 155 5.23 -19.19 18.18
CA PRO A 155 5.00 -19.11 16.75
C PRO A 155 5.70 -17.89 16.14
N GLN A 156 6.68 -18.14 15.27
CA GLN A 156 7.45 -17.07 14.63
C GLN A 156 6.58 -16.18 13.75
N HIS A 157 6.69 -14.88 13.92
CA HIS A 157 5.92 -13.90 13.14
C HIS A 157 6.60 -12.53 13.17
N TRP A 158 6.21 -11.68 12.21
CA TRP A 158 6.57 -10.27 12.21
C TRP A 158 5.51 -9.48 12.97
N TRP A 159 5.99 -8.57 13.81
CA TRP A 159 5.16 -7.61 14.52
C TRP A 159 5.68 -6.21 14.28
N ILE A 160 4.83 -5.36 13.70
CA ILE A 160 5.19 -4.00 13.28
C ILE A 160 4.10 -3.08 13.78
N GLY A 161 4.44 -1.88 14.25
CA GLY A 161 3.42 -0.97 14.71
C GLY A 161 3.92 0.41 15.06
N ALA A 162 2.96 1.26 15.44
CA ALA A 162 3.24 2.57 15.99
C ALA A 162 2.39 2.84 17.24
N ARG A 163 2.93 3.68 18.12
CA ARG A 163 2.31 4.12 19.36
C ARG A 163 2.49 5.63 19.53
N ASN A 164 1.60 6.25 20.23
CA ASN A 164 1.71 7.63 20.65
C ASN A 164 1.59 7.73 22.19
N GLU A 165 1.40 8.92 22.71
CA GLU A 165 1.19 9.18 24.14
C GLU A 165 -0.06 8.52 24.73
N HIS A 166 -1.02 8.13 23.90
CA HIS A 166 -2.26 7.46 24.29
C HIS A 166 -2.18 5.93 24.19
N GLY A 167 -1.07 5.39 23.69
CA GLY A 167 -0.85 3.95 23.54
C GLY A 167 -0.71 3.50 22.08
N PRO A 168 -0.98 2.21 21.79
CA PRO A 168 -0.88 1.68 20.43
C PRO A 168 -1.87 2.38 19.47
N VAL A 169 -1.36 2.86 18.32
CA VAL A 169 -2.16 3.51 17.28
C VAL A 169 -2.60 2.47 16.24
N TRP A 170 -1.67 1.68 15.77
CA TRP A 170 -1.92 0.60 14.84
C TRP A 170 -0.87 -0.50 14.97
N ASN A 171 -1.21 -1.68 14.50
CA ASN A 171 -0.30 -2.81 14.41
C ASN A 171 -0.49 -3.58 13.12
N LEU A 172 0.56 -4.33 12.79
CA LEU A 172 0.61 -5.33 11.74
C LEU A 172 1.18 -6.61 12.33
N GLN A 173 0.57 -7.73 11.95
CA GLN A 173 1.14 -9.06 12.15
C GLN A 173 1.29 -9.75 10.80
N ALA A 174 2.43 -10.40 10.59
CA ALA A 174 2.66 -11.19 9.39
C ALA A 174 3.28 -12.53 9.76
N THR A 175 2.85 -13.59 9.08
CA THR A 175 3.42 -14.94 9.30
C THR A 175 4.91 -14.95 8.96
N SER A 176 5.69 -15.82 9.58
CA SER A 176 7.12 -16.01 9.26
C SER A 176 7.37 -16.40 7.79
N THR A 177 6.35 -16.97 7.15
CA THR A 177 6.36 -17.38 5.73
C THR A 177 6.07 -16.23 4.77
N THR A 178 5.78 -15.02 5.26
CA THR A 178 5.54 -13.85 4.43
C THR A 178 6.78 -13.50 3.63
N PRO A 179 6.69 -13.34 2.30
CA PRO A 179 7.84 -13.01 1.47
C PRO A 179 8.54 -11.72 1.92
N LEU A 180 9.85 -11.78 2.17
CA LEU A 180 10.62 -10.67 2.72
C LEU A 180 10.59 -9.40 1.85
N TYR A 181 10.47 -9.53 0.52
CA TYR A 181 10.36 -8.37 -0.37
C TYR A 181 9.10 -7.53 -0.12
N LEU A 182 8.01 -8.14 0.39
CA LEU A 182 6.79 -7.41 0.80
C LEU A 182 7.04 -6.59 2.06
N LEU A 183 7.72 -7.20 3.03
CA LEU A 183 8.09 -6.54 4.27
C LEU A 183 9.13 -5.44 4.03
N GLN A 184 10.07 -5.64 3.11
CA GLN A 184 11.00 -4.60 2.69
C GLN A 184 10.25 -3.42 2.07
N GLY A 185 9.32 -3.64 1.12
CA GLY A 185 8.53 -2.57 0.53
C GLY A 185 7.69 -1.79 1.56
N LEU A 186 7.23 -2.49 2.61
CA LEU A 186 6.54 -1.86 3.73
C LEU A 186 7.52 -1.01 4.57
N THR A 187 8.70 -1.54 4.93
CA THR A 187 9.67 -0.83 5.76
C THR A 187 10.32 0.34 5.04
N GLU A 188 10.46 0.29 3.71
CA GLU A 188 10.85 1.45 2.89
C GLU A 188 9.90 2.62 3.08
N VAL A 189 8.58 2.37 3.04
CA VAL A 189 7.57 3.41 3.26
C VAL A 189 7.44 3.79 4.73
N LEU A 190 7.58 2.83 5.65
CA LEU A 190 7.52 3.09 7.09
C LEU A 190 8.63 4.05 7.55
N ALA A 191 9.84 3.87 7.01
CA ALA A 191 11.02 4.68 7.34
C ALA A 191 11.14 5.97 6.53
N ASP A 192 10.33 6.16 5.50
CA ASP A 192 10.38 7.33 4.64
C ASP A 192 10.02 8.60 5.45
N PRO A 193 10.91 9.61 5.52
CA PRO A 193 10.70 10.83 6.29
C PRO A 193 9.72 11.81 5.67
N ASP A 194 9.36 11.63 4.39
CA ASP A 194 8.46 12.55 3.70
C ASP A 194 7.09 12.58 4.38
N PRO A 195 6.53 13.78 4.60
CA PRO A 195 5.23 13.91 5.24
C PRO A 195 4.12 13.33 4.38
N VAL A 196 3.04 12.90 5.02
CA VAL A 196 1.82 12.51 4.32
C VAL A 196 0.73 13.53 4.51
N MET A 197 -0.12 13.67 3.49
CA MET A 197 -1.18 14.66 3.49
C MET A 197 -2.50 14.07 3.99
N ARG A 198 -3.17 14.84 4.88
CA ARG A 198 -4.53 14.52 5.34
C ARG A 198 -5.44 15.74 5.22
N PRO A 199 -6.71 15.56 4.84
CA PRO A 199 -7.65 16.66 4.85
C PRO A 199 -7.92 17.15 6.28
N ARG A 200 -8.35 18.39 6.40
CA ARG A 200 -8.79 18.96 7.68
C ARG A 200 -9.85 18.06 8.32
N GLY A 201 -9.72 17.77 9.62
CA GLY A 201 -10.62 16.86 10.35
C GLY A 201 -10.20 15.39 10.34
N HIS A 202 -9.15 15.01 9.59
CA HIS A 202 -8.57 13.67 9.59
C HIS A 202 -7.16 13.63 10.18
N VAL A 203 -6.76 14.69 10.84
CA VAL A 203 -5.47 14.76 11.56
C VAL A 203 -5.66 14.05 12.90
N PRO A 204 -4.87 13.01 13.23
CA PRO A 204 -4.96 12.34 14.52
C PRO A 204 -4.61 13.29 15.67
N PRO A 205 -5.31 13.21 16.81
CA PRO A 205 -4.93 13.97 18.00
C PRO A 205 -3.70 13.33 18.64
N SER A 206 -2.53 13.98 18.54
CA SER A 206 -1.30 13.52 19.16
C SER A 206 -0.30 14.66 19.27
N ASN A 207 0.45 14.72 20.38
CA ASN A 207 1.56 15.66 20.55
C ASN A 207 2.86 15.14 19.91
N ARG A 208 2.86 13.93 19.39
CA ARG A 208 3.98 13.27 18.71
C ARG A 208 4.05 13.56 17.23
N ILE A 209 3.03 14.22 16.67
CA ILE A 209 3.00 14.60 15.26
C ILE A 209 3.36 16.08 15.08
N ARG A 210 4.02 16.37 13.95
CA ARG A 210 4.19 17.73 13.44
C ARG A 210 3.25 17.91 12.26
N THR A 211 2.56 19.05 12.23
CA THR A 211 1.62 19.36 11.15
C THR A 211 1.99 20.68 10.48
N THR A 212 1.98 20.69 9.15
CA THR A 212 2.13 21.90 8.35
C THR A 212 0.88 22.10 7.51
N SER A 213 0.20 23.23 7.67
CA SER A 213 -0.99 23.55 6.89
C SER A 213 -0.64 23.88 5.44
N VAL A 214 -1.38 23.29 4.50
CA VAL A 214 -1.24 23.55 3.07
C VAL A 214 -2.61 23.72 2.43
N SER A 215 -2.71 24.63 1.48
CA SER A 215 -3.92 24.82 0.66
C SER A 215 -3.71 24.13 -0.67
N VAL A 216 -4.57 23.18 -1.01
CA VAL A 216 -4.43 22.35 -2.21
C VAL A 216 -5.68 22.46 -3.08
N LEU A 217 -5.47 22.69 -4.37
CA LEU A 217 -6.56 22.66 -5.33
C LEU A 217 -7.01 21.20 -5.58
N PRO A 218 -8.31 20.95 -5.71
CA PRO A 218 -8.81 19.60 -6.02
C PRO A 218 -8.21 18.98 -7.28
N ASP A 219 -7.83 19.80 -8.26
CA ASP A 219 -7.15 19.34 -9.47
C ASP A 219 -5.74 18.83 -9.20
N GLN A 220 -5.01 19.46 -8.28
CA GLN A 220 -3.68 18.99 -7.86
C GLN A 220 -3.77 17.62 -7.15
N LEU A 221 -4.76 17.44 -6.26
CA LEU A 221 -5.02 16.16 -5.63
C LEU A 221 -5.32 15.07 -6.66
N ARG A 222 -6.19 15.38 -7.62
CA ARG A 222 -6.50 14.47 -8.72
C ARG A 222 -5.28 14.15 -9.57
N ALA A 223 -4.45 15.15 -9.87
CA ALA A 223 -3.23 14.94 -10.66
C ALA A 223 -2.24 14.01 -9.96
N TRP A 224 -2.03 14.11 -8.66
CA TRP A 224 -1.16 13.22 -7.90
C TRP A 224 -1.69 11.79 -7.86
N GLN A 225 -3.00 11.61 -7.60
CA GLN A 225 -3.63 10.29 -7.66
C GLN A 225 -3.52 9.69 -9.07
N GLN A 226 -3.75 10.51 -10.11
CA GLN A 226 -3.68 10.07 -11.49
C GLN A 226 -2.26 9.70 -11.92
N ALA A 227 -1.25 10.43 -11.47
CA ALA A 227 0.15 10.11 -11.76
C ALA A 227 0.53 8.71 -11.23
N ARG A 228 0.13 8.37 -9.99
CA ARG A 228 0.33 7.05 -9.40
C ARG A 228 -0.38 5.94 -10.18
N ILE A 229 -1.64 6.16 -10.57
CA ILE A 229 -2.44 5.24 -11.37
C ILE A 229 -1.83 5.04 -12.76
N THR A 230 -1.36 6.11 -13.39
CA THR A 230 -0.72 6.07 -14.72
C THR A 230 0.57 5.26 -14.67
N ALA A 231 1.39 5.47 -13.64
CA ALA A 231 2.61 4.69 -13.43
C ALA A 231 2.31 3.18 -13.25
N ALA A 232 1.27 2.83 -12.49
CA ALA A 232 0.84 1.45 -12.31
C ALA A 232 0.38 0.81 -13.63
N ARG A 233 -0.40 1.51 -14.43
CA ARG A 233 -0.85 1.05 -15.76
C ARG A 233 0.33 0.84 -16.73
N ALA A 234 1.25 1.78 -16.78
CA ALA A 234 2.45 1.68 -17.63
C ALA A 234 3.30 0.46 -17.27
N ALA A 235 3.51 0.21 -15.96
CA ALA A 235 4.23 -0.96 -15.48
C ALA A 235 3.52 -2.28 -15.84
N THR A 236 2.19 -2.31 -15.79
CA THR A 236 1.38 -3.49 -16.16
C THR A 236 1.45 -3.77 -17.65
N TRP A 237 1.35 -2.74 -18.50
CA TRP A 237 1.49 -2.87 -19.95
C TRP A 237 2.87 -3.39 -20.35
N GLY A 238 3.93 -2.88 -19.75
CA GLY A 238 5.30 -3.36 -19.99
C GLY A 238 5.45 -4.85 -19.70
N ARG A 239 4.91 -5.33 -18.58
CA ARG A 239 4.93 -6.76 -18.22
C ARG A 239 4.17 -7.63 -19.23
N ASN A 240 2.97 -7.22 -19.63
CA ASN A 240 2.14 -7.97 -20.58
C ASN A 240 2.80 -8.03 -21.96
N TRP A 241 3.48 -6.96 -22.38
CA TRP A 241 4.19 -6.91 -23.66
C TRP A 241 5.41 -7.84 -23.65
N VAL A 242 6.19 -7.91 -22.57
CA VAL A 242 7.29 -8.86 -22.41
C VAL A 242 6.78 -10.29 -22.40
N ALA A 243 5.72 -10.59 -21.62
CA ALA A 243 5.12 -11.92 -21.55
C ALA A 243 4.56 -12.41 -22.91
N SER A 244 4.05 -11.50 -23.75
CA SER A 244 3.56 -11.87 -25.09
C SER A 244 4.69 -12.19 -26.06
N ARG A 245 5.88 -11.59 -25.91
CA ARG A 245 7.06 -11.88 -26.75
C ARG A 245 7.75 -13.19 -26.39
N THR A 246 7.65 -13.63 -25.13
CA THR A 246 8.28 -14.88 -24.66
C THR A 246 7.43 -16.12 -24.93
N ARG A 247 6.20 -15.98 -25.43
CA ARG A 247 5.40 -17.09 -25.92
C ARG A 247 6.00 -17.59 -27.23
N THR A 248 6.86 -18.59 -27.17
CA THR A 248 7.32 -19.33 -28.33
C THR A 248 6.10 -19.94 -29.04
N PRO A 249 5.94 -19.78 -30.39
CA PRO A 249 4.85 -20.43 -31.10
C PRO A 249 4.95 -21.93 -30.88
N ALA A 250 3.83 -22.58 -30.55
CA ALA A 250 3.76 -24.02 -30.46
C ALA A 250 4.25 -24.63 -31.81
N PRO A 251 5.11 -25.66 -31.81
CA PRO A 251 5.56 -26.28 -33.04
C PRO A 251 4.34 -26.77 -33.83
N ALA A 252 4.27 -26.37 -35.12
CA ALA A 252 3.24 -26.77 -36.02
C ALA A 252 3.18 -28.31 -36.05
N ARG A 253 2.02 -28.89 -35.73
CA ARG A 253 1.78 -30.33 -35.90
C ARG A 253 2.00 -30.67 -37.37
N VAL A 254 3.08 -31.37 -37.67
CA VAL A 254 3.31 -31.97 -38.97
C VAL A 254 2.19 -33.04 -39.14
N ALA A 255 1.26 -32.77 -40.04
CA ALA A 255 0.27 -33.77 -40.43
C ALA A 255 1.01 -34.91 -41.16
N ARG A 256 1.04 -36.08 -40.55
CA ARG A 256 1.47 -37.32 -41.25
C ARG A 256 0.36 -37.67 -42.22
N SER A 257 0.59 -37.46 -43.53
CA SER A 257 -0.17 -38.07 -44.59
C SER A 257 0.06 -39.57 -44.59
N ARG A 258 -1.02 -40.34 -44.61
CA ARG A 258 -1.03 -41.78 -44.94
C ARG A 258 -1.00 -41.96 -46.45
#